data_44aef71c79840e970d29c038fe9ea7fc
#
_entry.id   44aef71c79840e970d29c038fe9ea7fc
#
_cell.length_a   1.000
_cell.length_b   1.000
_cell.length_c   1.000
_cell.angle_alpha   90.00
_cell.angle_beta   90.00
_cell.angle_gamma   90.00
#
_symmetry.space_group_name_H-M   'P 1'
#
loop_
_entity.id
_entity.type
_entity.pdbx_description
1 polymer ?
#
loop_
_entity_poly.entity_id
_entity_poly.type
_entity_poly.pdbx_seq_one_letter_code
_entity_poly.pdbx_strand_id
1 'polypeptide(L)'
;VEELGVQYNDKVGQEGGHSVPRHVYTINGSGSEIVHKQLAYAKKLGIPVRLRVYVERIIRDEDGRVKGLQVREGYRFPNAQSGKVKFIKAKKAVILCHGGFGADVNYRMKHDPKLTDKFDTTNQPGATSELWREASRIGGNLIQADWIQCGPWNSPEEKGMGVALYFAQGAAATQGIWIDCATGKRFVNELANRKIRADAVITNNNKGHTCIALADQTAVDLTIQKSRPGILDKQLERKVVHKFATLEDLAKQYNVPMDALQATIA
;
A
#
# COMPACT_ATOMS: atom_id res chain seq x y z
N VAL A 1 16.25 16.57 1.04
CA VAL A 1 16.56 15.12 0.93
C VAL A 1 17.83 14.93 0.08
N GLU A 2 17.98 15.66 -1.02
CA GLU A 2 19.20 15.69 -1.84
C GLU A 2 20.42 16.14 -1.04
N GLU A 3 20.27 17.17 -0.20
CA GLU A 3 21.31 17.66 0.73
C GLU A 3 21.82 16.56 1.70
N LEU A 4 21.03 15.49 1.90
CA LEU A 4 21.43 14.32 2.68
C LEU A 4 22.19 13.28 1.84
N GLY A 5 22.39 13.52 0.54
CA GLY A 5 23.07 12.61 -0.38
C GLY A 5 22.19 11.44 -0.85
N VAL A 6 20.88 11.62 -0.90
CA VAL A 6 19.97 10.66 -1.55
C VAL A 6 20.15 10.75 -3.05
N GLN A 7 20.40 9.64 -3.69
CA GLN A 7 20.58 9.55 -5.14
C GLN A 7 19.28 9.13 -5.83
N TYR A 8 18.96 9.83 -6.90
CA TYR A 8 17.78 9.57 -7.72
C TYR A 8 18.16 9.16 -9.14
N ASN A 9 17.27 8.48 -9.81
CA ASN A 9 17.40 8.17 -11.24
C ASN A 9 17.20 9.45 -12.06
N ASP A 10 17.95 9.60 -13.14
CA ASP A 10 17.81 10.74 -14.06
C ASP A 10 16.53 10.68 -14.91
N LYS A 11 15.92 9.50 -14.97
CA LYS A 11 14.69 9.30 -15.76
C LYS A 11 13.45 9.61 -14.92
N VAL A 12 12.61 10.47 -15.47
CA VAL A 12 11.30 10.77 -14.90
C VAL A 12 10.26 9.80 -15.45
N GLY A 13 9.53 9.14 -14.53
CA GLY A 13 8.46 8.21 -14.85
C GLY A 13 7.08 8.87 -14.82
N GLN A 14 6.11 8.19 -15.43
CA GLN A 14 4.70 8.57 -15.38
C GLN A 14 3.88 7.42 -14.78
N GLU A 15 3.15 7.70 -13.72
CA GLU A 15 2.24 6.76 -13.09
C GLU A 15 0.80 6.97 -13.58
N GLY A 16 -0.06 5.97 -13.38
CA GLY A 16 -1.47 6.08 -13.72
C GLY A 16 -2.15 7.29 -13.08
N GLY A 17 -2.88 8.06 -13.87
CA GLY A 17 -3.50 9.31 -13.46
C GLY A 17 -2.58 10.55 -13.50
N HIS A 18 -1.31 10.39 -13.86
CA HIS A 18 -0.44 11.54 -14.10
C HIS A 18 -0.66 12.10 -15.50
N SER A 19 -0.85 13.40 -15.61
CA SER A 19 -0.97 14.11 -16.90
C SER A 19 0.37 14.22 -17.64
N VAL A 20 1.47 14.22 -16.90
CA VAL A 20 2.85 14.31 -17.43
C VAL A 20 3.80 13.44 -16.61
N PRO A 21 4.95 12.99 -17.18
CA PRO A 21 6.03 12.37 -16.41
C PRO A 21 6.54 13.33 -15.33
N ARG A 22 6.48 12.89 -14.05
CA ARG A 22 6.90 13.71 -12.90
C ARG A 22 7.36 12.89 -11.68
N HIS A 23 7.44 11.57 -11.86
CA HIS A 23 7.82 10.66 -10.80
C HIS A 23 9.31 10.35 -10.91
N VAL A 24 10.03 10.58 -9.82
CA VAL A 24 11.44 10.19 -9.69
C VAL A 24 11.57 9.03 -8.70
N TYR A 25 12.48 8.12 -9.00
CA TYR A 25 12.82 6.99 -8.15
C TYR A 25 14.21 7.17 -7.58
N THR A 26 14.41 6.73 -6.34
CA THR A 26 15.74 6.53 -5.81
C THR A 26 16.49 5.48 -6.65
N ILE A 27 17.82 5.53 -6.70
CA ILE A 27 18.62 4.59 -7.51
C ILE A 27 18.32 3.13 -7.17
N ASN A 28 18.09 2.82 -5.87
CA ASN A 28 17.73 1.46 -5.44
C ASN A 28 16.24 1.13 -5.59
N GLY A 29 15.43 2.04 -6.16
CA GLY A 29 13.99 1.86 -6.36
C GLY A 29 13.17 1.72 -5.06
N SER A 30 13.71 2.18 -3.92
CA SER A 30 13.09 1.99 -2.60
C SER A 30 13.21 3.24 -1.73
N GLY A 31 12.17 3.52 -0.96
CA GLY A 31 12.20 4.55 0.09
C GLY A 31 13.24 4.30 1.19
N SER A 32 13.82 3.09 1.26
CA SER A 32 14.88 2.76 2.22
C SER A 32 16.11 3.65 2.07
N GLU A 33 16.45 4.07 0.86
CA GLU A 33 17.55 5.00 0.60
C GLU A 33 17.34 6.31 1.38
N ILE A 34 16.14 6.86 1.29
CA ILE A 34 15.77 8.11 1.99
C ILE A 34 15.87 7.91 3.51
N VAL A 35 15.27 6.84 4.02
CA VAL A 35 15.23 6.57 5.46
C VAL A 35 16.63 6.35 6.05
N HIS A 36 17.50 5.61 5.36
CA HIS A 36 18.86 5.37 5.82
C HIS A 36 19.67 6.66 5.90
N LYS A 37 19.55 7.54 4.90
CA LYS A 37 20.24 8.85 4.91
C LYS A 37 19.72 9.76 6.03
N GLN A 38 18.40 9.79 6.23
CA GLN A 38 17.80 10.55 7.34
C GLN A 38 18.24 10.03 8.71
N LEU A 39 18.27 8.70 8.91
CA LEU A 39 18.76 8.10 10.15
C LEU A 39 20.24 8.41 10.42
N ALA A 40 21.08 8.34 9.38
CA ALA A 40 22.49 8.71 9.50
C ALA A 40 22.66 10.18 9.90
N TYR A 41 21.84 11.06 9.32
CA TYR A 41 21.86 12.48 9.66
C TYR A 41 21.35 12.75 11.07
N ALA A 42 20.26 12.10 11.49
CA ALA A 42 19.76 12.17 12.86
C ALA A 42 20.84 11.76 13.88
N LYS A 43 21.56 10.66 13.59
CA LYS A 43 22.71 10.21 14.40
C LYS A 43 23.82 11.26 14.48
N LYS A 44 24.16 11.90 13.34
CA LYS A 44 25.16 13.00 13.29
C LYS A 44 24.75 14.17 14.18
N LEU A 45 23.44 14.47 14.25
CA LEU A 45 22.90 15.54 15.09
C LEU A 45 22.71 15.13 16.56
N GLY A 46 23.06 13.91 16.95
CA GLY A 46 22.86 13.39 18.30
C GLY A 46 21.39 13.15 18.67
N ILE A 47 20.50 13.02 17.66
CA ILE A 47 19.09 12.73 17.88
C ILE A 47 18.90 11.24 18.16
N PRO A 48 18.46 10.82 19.36
CA PRO A 48 18.29 9.41 19.66
C PRO A 48 17.05 8.83 18.97
N VAL A 49 17.20 7.70 18.29
CA VAL A 49 16.09 6.88 17.81
C VAL A 49 15.87 5.73 18.79
N ARG A 50 14.72 5.72 19.46
CA ARG A 50 14.36 4.68 20.42
C ARG A 50 13.40 3.70 19.78
N LEU A 51 13.79 2.43 19.72
CA LEU A 51 12.97 1.34 19.23
C LEU A 51 12.25 0.64 20.38
N ARG A 52 11.19 -0.10 20.04
CA ARG A 52 10.37 -0.83 21.01
C ARG A 52 9.77 0.06 22.10
N VAL A 53 9.33 1.24 21.67
CA VAL A 53 8.63 2.21 22.52
C VAL A 53 7.21 2.39 21.98
N TYR A 54 6.22 2.00 22.78
CA TYR A 54 4.81 2.15 22.47
C TYR A 54 4.27 3.40 23.16
N VAL A 55 3.60 4.28 22.42
CA VAL A 55 2.98 5.49 22.97
C VAL A 55 1.57 5.15 23.45
N GLU A 56 1.34 5.24 24.77
CA GLU A 56 0.04 4.95 25.36
C GLU A 56 -0.84 6.19 25.47
N ARG A 57 -0.22 7.32 25.86
CA ARG A 57 -0.96 8.58 26.12
C ARG A 57 -0.16 9.79 25.67
N ILE A 58 -0.88 10.79 25.18
CA ILE A 58 -0.38 12.15 25.03
C ILE A 58 -0.84 12.94 26.26
N ILE A 59 0.13 13.52 26.97
CA ILE A 59 -0.12 14.21 28.24
C ILE A 59 -0.33 15.70 27.96
N ARG A 60 -1.46 16.23 28.40
CA ARG A 60 -1.77 17.68 28.41
C ARG A 60 -1.86 18.18 29.84
N ASP A 61 -1.58 19.46 30.08
CA ASP A 61 -1.89 20.16 31.30
C ASP A 61 -3.31 20.72 31.28
N GLU A 62 -3.66 21.40 32.37
CA GLU A 62 -4.98 22.02 32.55
C GLU A 62 -5.25 23.13 31.53
N ASP A 63 -4.20 23.85 31.10
CA ASP A 63 -4.28 24.85 30.04
C ASP A 63 -4.40 24.25 28.64
N GLY A 64 -4.42 22.92 28.51
CA GLY A 64 -4.55 22.23 27.26
C GLY A 64 -3.25 22.06 26.46
N ARG A 65 -2.11 22.48 27.01
CA ARG A 65 -0.82 22.35 26.37
C ARG A 65 -0.27 20.93 26.47
N VAL A 66 0.23 20.37 25.35
CA VAL A 66 0.92 19.07 25.34
C VAL A 66 2.25 19.19 26.08
N LYS A 67 2.45 18.36 27.12
CA LYS A 67 3.65 18.32 27.96
C LYS A 67 4.55 17.14 27.70
N GLY A 68 4.05 16.08 27.06
CA GLY A 68 4.85 14.89 26.81
C GLY A 68 4.03 13.67 26.49
N LEU A 69 4.64 12.52 26.71
CA LEU A 69 4.07 11.22 26.40
C LEU A 69 4.21 10.27 27.59
N GLN A 70 3.21 9.43 27.82
CA GLN A 70 3.35 8.18 28.55
C GLN A 70 3.63 7.09 27.54
N VAL A 71 4.68 6.32 27.76
CA VAL A 71 5.15 5.27 26.84
C VAL A 71 5.43 3.97 27.58
N ARG A 72 5.45 2.86 26.84
CA ARG A 72 6.00 1.59 27.31
C ARG A 72 7.33 1.33 26.60
N GLU A 73 8.42 1.35 27.36
CA GLU A 73 9.75 1.00 26.87
C GLU A 73 10.01 -0.49 27.01
N GLY A 74 10.56 -1.13 25.99
CA GLY A 74 10.68 -2.58 25.89
C GLY A 74 9.40 -3.26 25.36
N TYR A 75 8.54 -2.52 24.69
CA TYR A 75 7.32 -3.01 24.05
C TYR A 75 7.56 -4.19 23.10
N ARG A 76 6.66 -5.18 23.13
CA ARG A 76 6.65 -6.36 22.25
C ARG A 76 5.30 -6.46 21.56
N PHE A 77 5.26 -6.03 20.30
CA PHE A 77 4.04 -6.14 19.47
C PHE A 77 3.52 -7.59 19.40
N PRO A 78 2.22 -7.83 19.47
CA PRO A 78 1.12 -6.88 19.65
C PRO A 78 0.68 -6.67 21.13
N ASN A 79 1.47 -7.12 22.09
CA ASN A 79 1.10 -7.06 23.51
C ASN A 79 1.24 -5.65 24.09
N ALA A 80 0.13 -4.89 24.08
CA ALA A 80 0.09 -3.50 24.58
C ALA A 80 0.45 -3.36 26.08
N GLN A 81 0.41 -4.43 26.86
CA GLN A 81 0.80 -4.41 28.26
C GLN A 81 2.29 -4.74 28.50
N SER A 82 3.02 -5.11 27.44
CA SER A 82 4.44 -5.40 27.54
C SER A 82 5.28 -4.13 27.74
N GLY A 83 6.45 -4.30 28.33
CA GLY A 83 7.35 -3.19 28.63
C GLY A 83 7.04 -2.45 29.92
N LYS A 84 7.87 -1.46 30.24
CA LYS A 84 7.78 -0.64 31.47
C LYS A 84 7.24 0.74 31.13
N VAL A 85 6.28 1.22 31.90
CA VAL A 85 5.74 2.57 31.77
C VAL A 85 6.82 3.60 32.10
N LYS A 86 6.96 4.57 31.21
CA LYS A 86 7.84 5.73 31.37
C LYS A 86 7.17 6.99 30.85
N PHE A 87 7.67 8.13 31.30
CA PHE A 87 7.20 9.44 30.88
C PHE A 87 8.32 10.17 30.13
N ILE A 88 7.98 10.74 28.98
CA ILE A 88 8.88 11.55 28.17
C ILE A 88 8.34 12.98 28.18
N LYS A 89 9.10 13.92 28.74
CA LYS A 89 8.74 15.33 28.75
C LYS A 89 9.07 15.97 27.40
N ALA A 90 8.11 16.65 26.81
CA ALA A 90 8.31 17.48 25.63
C ALA A 90 8.62 18.93 26.07
N LYS A 91 9.76 19.45 25.65
CA LYS A 91 10.14 20.84 25.94
C LYS A 91 9.36 21.85 25.09
N LYS A 92 9.11 21.53 23.83
CA LYS A 92 8.45 22.41 22.85
C LYS A 92 7.16 21.82 22.31
N ALA A 93 7.21 20.63 21.71
CA ALA A 93 6.07 19.98 21.08
C ALA A 93 6.26 18.47 20.96
N VAL A 94 5.19 17.76 20.63
CA VAL A 94 5.17 16.38 20.15
C VAL A 94 4.71 16.39 18.70
N ILE A 95 5.49 15.77 17.80
CA ILE A 95 5.16 15.63 16.40
C ILE A 95 4.72 14.19 16.16
N LEU A 96 3.52 13.99 15.59
CA LEU A 96 2.97 12.67 15.30
C LEU A 96 3.30 12.26 13.86
N CYS A 97 4.19 11.29 13.69
CA CYS A 97 4.61 10.75 12.39
C CYS A 97 4.36 9.24 12.30
N HIS A 98 3.30 8.75 12.95
CA HIS A 98 3.02 7.31 13.14
C HIS A 98 2.36 6.64 11.91
N GLY A 99 2.11 7.37 10.84
CA GLY A 99 1.51 6.82 9.62
C GLY A 99 0.00 6.67 9.69
N GLY A 100 -0.53 5.83 8.79
CA GLY A 100 -1.97 5.57 8.68
C GLY A 100 -2.43 4.39 9.54
N PHE A 101 -3.73 4.06 9.41
CA PHE A 101 -4.42 3.01 10.18
C PHE A 101 -4.90 1.84 9.30
N GLY A 102 -4.25 1.59 8.16
CA GLY A 102 -4.71 0.59 7.19
C GLY A 102 -4.77 -0.86 7.71
N ALA A 103 -4.03 -1.20 8.78
CA ALA A 103 -4.08 -2.51 9.42
C ALA A 103 -5.19 -2.64 10.48
N ASP A 104 -5.84 -1.55 10.88
CA ASP A 104 -6.99 -1.58 11.79
C ASP A 104 -8.29 -1.69 10.98
N VAL A 105 -8.73 -2.93 10.73
CA VAL A 105 -9.93 -3.22 9.93
C VAL A 105 -11.16 -2.51 10.48
N ASN A 106 -11.39 -2.58 11.78
CA ASN A 106 -12.55 -1.97 12.40
C ASN A 106 -12.55 -0.45 12.28
N TYR A 107 -11.39 0.17 12.42
CA TYR A 107 -11.28 1.61 12.31
C TYR A 107 -11.38 2.09 10.86
N ARG A 108 -10.77 1.38 9.90
CA ARG A 108 -10.93 1.72 8.48
C ARG A 108 -12.37 1.56 8.00
N MET A 109 -13.08 0.51 8.42
CA MET A 109 -14.50 0.31 8.10
C MET A 109 -15.41 1.40 8.67
N LYS A 110 -15.03 2.01 9.79
CA LYS A 110 -15.75 3.17 10.34
C LYS A 110 -15.69 4.38 9.41
N HIS A 111 -14.60 4.55 8.67
CA HIS A 111 -14.37 5.65 7.74
C HIS A 111 -14.72 5.31 6.28
N ASP A 112 -14.58 4.06 5.88
CA ASP A 112 -15.04 3.53 4.60
C ASP A 112 -15.61 2.11 4.79
N PRO A 113 -16.94 1.95 4.91
CA PRO A 113 -17.59 0.65 5.15
C PRO A 113 -17.36 -0.39 4.04
N LYS A 114 -16.91 0.02 2.85
CA LYS A 114 -16.59 -0.91 1.75
C LYS A 114 -15.32 -1.71 2.01
N LEU A 115 -14.43 -1.19 2.86
CA LEU A 115 -13.12 -1.78 3.16
C LEU A 115 -13.20 -2.79 4.31
N THR A 116 -13.92 -3.88 4.09
CA THR A 116 -14.15 -4.94 5.07
C THR A 116 -12.88 -5.76 5.34
N ASP A 117 -12.99 -6.77 6.20
CA ASP A 117 -11.95 -7.77 6.50
C ASP A 117 -11.54 -8.63 5.29
N LYS A 118 -12.35 -8.62 4.21
CA LYS A 118 -12.02 -9.27 2.93
C LYS A 118 -10.81 -8.65 2.22
N PHE A 119 -10.50 -7.39 2.52
CA PHE A 119 -9.37 -6.67 1.91
C PHE A 119 -8.18 -6.64 2.86
N ASP A 120 -7.06 -7.14 2.40
CA ASP A 120 -5.79 -7.10 3.15
C ASP A 120 -5.13 -5.72 3.05
N THR A 121 -4.00 -5.56 3.72
CA THR A 121 -3.21 -4.34 3.71
C THR A 121 -1.74 -4.64 3.41
N THR A 122 -1.08 -3.75 2.69
CA THR A 122 0.38 -3.79 2.49
C THR A 122 1.15 -3.10 3.62
N ASN A 123 0.43 -2.50 4.57
CA ASN A 123 1.05 -1.82 5.71
C ASN A 123 1.63 -2.82 6.71
N GLN A 124 2.55 -2.34 7.53
CA GLN A 124 3.02 -3.06 8.70
C GLN A 124 1.84 -3.34 9.65
N PRO A 125 1.81 -4.50 10.34
CA PRO A 125 0.73 -4.83 11.28
C PRO A 125 0.49 -3.79 12.37
N GLY A 126 1.49 -2.99 12.72
CA GLY A 126 1.39 -1.89 13.67
C GLY A 126 0.83 -0.58 13.09
N ALA A 127 0.41 -0.54 11.83
CA ALA A 127 -0.28 0.62 11.23
C ALA A 127 -1.75 0.65 11.67
N THR A 128 -1.96 0.91 12.94
CA THR A 128 -3.23 0.83 13.65
C THR A 128 -3.72 2.22 14.10
N SER A 129 -4.91 2.30 14.67
CA SER A 129 -5.56 3.56 14.97
C SER A 129 -5.30 4.11 16.39
N GLU A 130 -4.51 3.44 17.22
CA GLU A 130 -4.36 3.80 18.64
C GLU A 130 -3.94 5.26 18.83
N LEU A 131 -2.91 5.69 18.10
CA LEU A 131 -2.43 7.06 18.26
C LEU A 131 -3.35 8.09 17.55
N TRP A 132 -4.10 7.68 16.54
CA TRP A 132 -5.18 8.49 15.97
C TRP A 132 -6.29 8.76 16.99
N ARG A 133 -6.74 7.70 17.67
CA ARG A 133 -7.75 7.81 18.76
C ARG A 133 -7.23 8.63 19.93
N GLU A 134 -5.97 8.44 20.29
CA GLU A 134 -5.35 9.19 21.38
C GLU A 134 -5.23 10.68 21.05
N ALA A 135 -4.83 11.03 19.82
CA ALA A 135 -4.81 12.42 19.37
C ALA A 135 -6.21 13.05 19.39
N SER A 136 -7.24 12.33 18.93
CA SER A 136 -8.63 12.79 18.99
C SER A 136 -9.12 12.96 20.45
N ARG A 137 -8.74 12.05 21.35
CA ARG A 137 -9.09 12.12 22.77
C ARG A 137 -8.64 13.42 23.43
N ILE A 138 -7.50 13.94 23.02
CA ILE A 138 -6.96 15.20 23.52
C ILE A 138 -7.40 16.44 22.73
N GLY A 139 -8.37 16.30 21.82
CA GLY A 139 -8.91 17.41 21.05
C GLY A 139 -8.22 17.66 19.71
N GLY A 140 -7.39 16.71 19.21
CA GLY A 140 -6.85 16.77 17.87
C GLY A 140 -7.96 16.58 16.82
N ASN A 141 -7.94 17.39 15.77
CA ASN A 141 -8.88 17.28 14.67
C ASN A 141 -8.40 16.21 13.66
N LEU A 142 -9.29 15.28 13.33
CA LEU A 142 -9.10 14.31 12.29
C LEU A 142 -9.75 14.81 11.00
N ILE A 143 -8.97 14.96 9.95
CA ILE A 143 -9.46 15.41 8.63
C ILE A 143 -9.24 14.32 7.58
N GLN A 144 -10.16 14.22 6.61
CA GLN A 144 -10.05 13.32 5.46
C GLN A 144 -9.77 11.85 5.84
N ALA A 145 -10.30 11.36 6.95
CA ALA A 145 -10.09 10.00 7.41
C ALA A 145 -10.75 8.94 6.50
N ASP A 146 -11.72 9.35 5.70
CA ASP A 146 -12.38 8.58 4.64
C ASP A 146 -11.55 8.47 3.35
N TRP A 147 -10.47 9.24 3.24
CA TRP A 147 -9.57 9.19 2.09
C TRP A 147 -8.52 8.10 2.23
N ILE A 148 -8.99 6.86 2.35
CA ILE A 148 -8.12 5.69 2.46
C ILE A 148 -7.64 5.31 1.06
N GLN A 149 -6.32 5.32 0.86
CA GLN A 149 -5.75 4.94 -0.43
C GLN A 149 -5.58 3.43 -0.53
N CYS A 150 -6.30 2.82 -1.47
CA CYS A 150 -6.18 1.40 -1.80
C CYS A 150 -5.29 1.20 -3.03
N GLY A 151 -4.57 0.08 -3.08
CA GLY A 151 -3.80 -0.36 -4.23
C GLY A 151 -4.49 -1.57 -4.86
N PRO A 152 -4.93 -1.50 -6.12
CA PRO A 152 -5.74 -2.56 -6.75
C PRO A 152 -4.90 -3.66 -7.43
N TRP A 153 -3.76 -4.03 -6.88
CA TRP A 153 -2.77 -4.84 -7.60
C TRP A 153 -2.32 -6.11 -6.89
N ASN A 154 -2.70 -6.27 -5.64
CA ASN A 154 -2.26 -7.44 -4.87
C ASN A 154 -3.15 -8.64 -5.18
N SER A 155 -2.54 -9.82 -5.20
CA SER A 155 -3.26 -11.08 -5.28
C SER A 155 -3.82 -11.48 -3.89
N PRO A 156 -5.02 -12.07 -3.81
CA PRO A 156 -5.54 -12.60 -2.56
C PRO A 156 -4.70 -13.74 -1.98
N GLU A 157 -3.88 -14.41 -2.80
CA GLU A 157 -2.96 -15.46 -2.38
C GLU A 157 -1.70 -14.93 -1.69
N GLU A 158 -1.44 -13.62 -1.76
CA GLU A 158 -0.29 -13.00 -1.11
C GLU A 158 -0.70 -12.14 0.09
N LYS A 159 0.10 -12.19 1.14
CA LYS A 159 -0.02 -11.29 2.29
C LYS A 159 0.94 -10.11 2.19
N GLY A 160 0.47 -8.94 2.58
CA GLY A 160 1.28 -7.73 2.54
C GLY A 160 1.56 -7.25 1.11
N MET A 161 2.80 -6.81 0.83
CA MET A 161 3.17 -6.22 -0.46
C MET A 161 3.17 -7.21 -1.63
N GLY A 162 3.62 -8.43 -1.42
CA GLY A 162 3.67 -9.47 -2.45
C GLY A 162 4.51 -9.12 -3.69
N VAL A 163 4.32 -9.91 -4.76
CA VAL A 163 4.98 -9.70 -6.07
C VAL A 163 3.99 -9.59 -7.23
N ALA A 164 2.71 -9.96 -7.03
CA ALA A 164 1.67 -9.89 -8.07
C ALA A 164 1.50 -8.48 -8.63
N LEU A 165 1.69 -7.47 -7.77
CA LEU A 165 1.56 -6.06 -8.16
C LEU A 165 2.41 -5.67 -9.38
N TYR A 166 3.57 -6.28 -9.57
CA TYR A 166 4.45 -5.93 -10.70
C TYR A 166 3.86 -6.37 -12.04
N PHE A 167 3.11 -7.49 -12.07
CA PHE A 167 2.37 -7.89 -13.26
C PHE A 167 1.16 -6.98 -13.48
N ALA A 168 0.33 -6.82 -12.47
CA ALA A 168 -0.92 -6.07 -12.59
C ALA A 168 -0.71 -4.58 -12.90
N GLN A 169 0.32 -3.96 -12.30
CA GLN A 169 0.67 -2.55 -12.54
C GLN A 169 1.56 -2.37 -13.76
N GLY A 170 2.51 -3.26 -13.99
CA GLY A 170 3.47 -3.17 -15.09
C GLY A 170 2.88 -3.66 -16.41
N ALA A 171 2.74 -4.96 -16.60
CA ALA A 171 2.31 -5.53 -17.88
C ALA A 171 0.82 -5.24 -18.14
N ALA A 172 -0.07 -5.65 -17.25
CA ALA A 172 -1.49 -5.61 -17.54
C ALA A 172 -2.10 -4.20 -17.54
N ALA A 173 -1.64 -3.29 -16.68
CA ALA A 173 -2.18 -1.93 -16.68
C ALA A 173 -1.65 -1.06 -17.83
N THR A 174 -0.44 -1.34 -18.33
CA THR A 174 0.18 -0.49 -19.38
C THR A 174 -0.01 -1.04 -20.79
N GLN A 175 -0.14 -2.36 -20.95
CA GLN A 175 -0.16 -3.05 -22.25
C GLN A 175 -1.22 -4.15 -22.31
N GLY A 176 -2.05 -4.29 -21.30
CA GLY A 176 -3.07 -5.31 -21.21
C GLY A 176 -4.43 -4.75 -20.79
N ILE A 177 -5.26 -5.57 -20.18
CA ILE A 177 -6.62 -5.22 -19.75
C ILE A 177 -6.97 -5.86 -18.41
N TRP A 178 -7.92 -5.24 -17.70
CA TRP A 178 -8.51 -5.79 -16.48
C TRP A 178 -9.94 -6.25 -16.72
N ILE A 179 -10.21 -7.51 -16.40
CA ILE A 179 -11.45 -8.20 -16.71
C ILE A 179 -12.20 -8.58 -15.44
N ASP A 180 -13.49 -8.35 -15.45
CA ASP A 180 -14.44 -8.95 -14.53
C ASP A 180 -14.79 -10.35 -15.02
N CYS A 181 -14.41 -11.38 -14.27
CA CYS A 181 -14.61 -12.79 -14.66
C CYS A 181 -16.09 -13.15 -14.79
N ALA A 182 -16.98 -12.55 -14.02
CA ALA A 182 -18.40 -12.84 -14.10
C ALA A 182 -19.04 -12.39 -15.43
N THR A 183 -18.49 -11.36 -16.06
CA THR A 183 -19.06 -10.76 -17.28
C THR A 183 -18.18 -10.94 -18.51
N GLY A 184 -16.94 -11.32 -18.36
CA GLY A 184 -15.93 -11.37 -19.45
C GLY A 184 -15.58 -10.00 -20.02
N LYS A 185 -15.95 -8.91 -19.34
CA LYS A 185 -15.79 -7.53 -19.83
C LYS A 185 -14.69 -6.79 -19.09
N ARG A 186 -14.02 -5.89 -19.80
CA ARG A 186 -13.17 -4.85 -19.22
C ARG A 186 -14.03 -3.93 -18.35
N PHE A 187 -13.62 -3.64 -17.13
CA PHE A 187 -14.47 -2.93 -16.16
C PHE A 187 -13.93 -1.57 -15.72
N VAL A 188 -12.71 -1.21 -16.09
CA VAL A 188 -12.09 0.06 -15.72
C VAL A 188 -11.02 0.46 -16.74
N ASN A 189 -10.68 1.73 -16.82
CA ASN A 189 -9.48 2.17 -17.51
C ASN A 189 -8.25 1.88 -16.61
N GLU A 190 -7.37 1.00 -17.04
CA GLU A 190 -6.21 0.53 -16.31
C GLU A 190 -5.16 1.61 -16.03
N LEU A 191 -5.19 2.70 -16.81
CA LEU A 191 -4.33 3.88 -16.61
C LEU A 191 -5.01 5.01 -15.83
N ALA A 192 -6.26 4.83 -15.39
CA ALA A 192 -6.91 5.78 -14.50
C ALA A 192 -6.14 5.95 -13.19
N ASN A 193 -6.48 6.98 -12.42
CA ASN A 193 -5.87 7.16 -11.10
C ASN A 193 -6.16 5.97 -10.18
N ARG A 194 -5.33 5.82 -9.15
CA ARG A 194 -5.37 4.69 -8.24
C ARG A 194 -6.73 4.48 -7.58
N LYS A 195 -7.39 5.56 -7.14
CA LYS A 195 -8.69 5.48 -6.48
C LYS A 195 -9.77 4.92 -7.40
N ILE A 196 -9.87 5.40 -8.63
CA ILE A 196 -10.86 4.92 -9.61
C ILE A 196 -10.69 3.41 -9.84
N ARG A 197 -9.45 2.96 -10.04
CA ARG A 197 -9.13 1.54 -10.25
C ARG A 197 -9.46 0.69 -9.02
N ALA A 198 -9.06 1.16 -7.84
CA ALA A 198 -9.30 0.45 -6.60
C ALA A 198 -10.80 0.35 -6.29
N ASP A 199 -11.54 1.44 -6.42
CA ASP A 199 -12.99 1.46 -6.20
C ASP A 199 -13.72 0.51 -7.16
N ALA A 200 -13.28 0.40 -8.42
CA ALA A 200 -13.84 -0.54 -9.38
C ALA A 200 -13.61 -2.01 -8.99
N VAL A 201 -12.39 -2.36 -8.57
CA VAL A 201 -12.08 -3.70 -8.05
C VAL A 201 -12.87 -4.01 -6.79
N ILE A 202 -12.91 -3.09 -5.81
CA ILE A 202 -13.65 -3.26 -4.56
C ILE A 202 -15.14 -3.46 -4.84
N THR A 203 -15.71 -2.68 -5.77
CA THR A 203 -17.11 -2.78 -6.15
C THR A 203 -17.43 -4.16 -6.73
N ASN A 204 -16.60 -4.70 -7.62
CA ASN A 204 -16.80 -6.02 -8.19
C ASN A 204 -16.60 -7.11 -7.15
N ASN A 205 -15.55 -7.05 -6.34
CA ASN A 205 -15.30 -8.01 -5.27
C ASN A 205 -16.44 -8.04 -4.24
N ASN A 206 -17.04 -6.90 -3.91
CA ASN A 206 -18.19 -6.84 -3.01
C ASN A 206 -19.46 -7.44 -3.61
N LYS A 207 -19.57 -7.55 -4.96
CA LYS A 207 -20.61 -8.33 -5.65
C LYS A 207 -20.30 -9.83 -5.70
N GLY A 208 -19.14 -10.26 -5.23
CA GLY A 208 -18.65 -11.64 -5.35
C GLY A 208 -17.97 -11.96 -6.68
N HIS A 209 -17.68 -10.95 -7.50
CA HIS A 209 -16.97 -11.15 -8.77
C HIS A 209 -15.46 -11.22 -8.56
N THR A 210 -14.81 -12.12 -9.26
CA THR A 210 -13.35 -12.15 -9.37
C THR A 210 -12.89 -11.19 -10.48
N CYS A 211 -11.86 -10.39 -10.20
CA CYS A 211 -11.21 -9.54 -11.18
C CYS A 211 -9.82 -10.11 -11.51
N ILE A 212 -9.47 -10.16 -12.77
CA ILE A 212 -8.14 -10.57 -13.24
C ILE A 212 -7.50 -9.47 -14.08
N ALA A 213 -6.17 -9.41 -14.01
CA ALA A 213 -5.33 -8.59 -14.86
C ALA A 213 -4.73 -9.50 -15.95
N LEU A 214 -4.96 -9.18 -17.21
CA LEU A 214 -4.58 -9.99 -18.38
C LEU A 214 -3.57 -9.23 -19.24
N ALA A 215 -2.53 -9.91 -19.67
CA ALA A 215 -1.54 -9.39 -20.62
C ALA A 215 -0.95 -10.55 -21.45
N ASP A 216 -0.50 -10.25 -22.64
CA ASP A 216 0.21 -11.21 -23.47
C ASP A 216 1.72 -11.27 -23.15
N GLN A 217 2.44 -12.19 -23.78
CA GLN A 217 3.87 -12.35 -23.56
C GLN A 217 4.66 -11.11 -24.01
N THR A 218 4.21 -10.45 -25.08
CA THR A 218 4.86 -9.24 -25.58
C THR A 218 4.82 -8.12 -24.55
N ALA A 219 3.66 -7.90 -23.94
CA ALA A 219 3.50 -6.93 -22.86
C ALA A 219 4.42 -7.23 -21.66
N VAL A 220 4.54 -8.49 -21.28
CA VAL A 220 5.42 -8.94 -20.19
C VAL A 220 6.88 -8.64 -20.51
N ASP A 221 7.33 -8.97 -21.73
CA ASP A 221 8.73 -8.78 -22.16
C ASP A 221 9.10 -7.30 -22.25
N LEU A 222 8.19 -6.47 -22.74
CA LEU A 222 8.41 -5.02 -22.87
C LEU A 222 8.42 -4.29 -21.53
N THR A 223 7.80 -4.84 -20.50
CA THR A 223 7.57 -4.16 -19.22
C THR A 223 8.34 -4.79 -18.07
N ILE A 224 7.78 -5.84 -17.46
CA ILE A 224 8.32 -6.40 -16.21
C ILE A 224 9.64 -7.15 -16.40
N GLN A 225 9.81 -7.87 -17.49
CA GLN A 225 11.08 -8.56 -17.78
C GLN A 225 12.22 -7.58 -17.99
N LYS A 226 11.95 -6.46 -18.66
CA LYS A 226 12.94 -5.42 -18.90
C LYS A 226 13.30 -4.63 -17.64
N SER A 227 12.31 -4.32 -16.81
CA SER A 227 12.48 -3.47 -15.63
C SER A 227 12.86 -4.25 -14.36
N ARG A 228 12.47 -5.52 -14.27
CA ARG A 228 12.68 -6.40 -13.10
C ARG A 228 12.95 -7.84 -13.54
N PRO A 229 14.12 -8.14 -14.11
CA PRO A 229 14.46 -9.49 -14.55
C PRO A 229 14.26 -10.54 -13.46
N GLY A 230 13.65 -11.67 -13.79
CA GLY A 230 13.39 -12.78 -12.87
C GLY A 230 12.19 -12.58 -11.92
N ILE A 231 11.44 -11.48 -12.02
CA ILE A 231 10.24 -11.30 -11.21
C ILE A 231 9.10 -12.19 -11.67
N LEU A 232 8.98 -12.42 -12.98
CA LEU A 232 7.96 -13.30 -13.55
C LEU A 232 8.10 -14.73 -13.03
N ASP A 233 9.33 -15.26 -12.97
CA ASP A 233 9.58 -16.61 -12.46
C ASP A 233 9.09 -16.77 -11.03
N LYS A 234 9.35 -15.77 -10.17
CA LYS A 234 8.85 -15.73 -8.80
C LYS A 234 7.33 -15.65 -8.73
N GLN A 235 6.70 -14.92 -9.65
CA GLN A 235 5.25 -14.81 -9.72
C GLN A 235 4.59 -16.13 -10.12
N LEU A 236 5.17 -16.82 -11.10
CA LEU A 236 4.72 -18.14 -11.55
C LEU A 236 4.94 -19.22 -10.47
N GLU A 237 6.12 -19.24 -9.83
CA GLU A 237 6.45 -20.13 -8.72
C GLU A 237 5.45 -19.99 -7.56
N ARG A 238 5.12 -18.74 -7.20
CA ARG A 238 4.15 -18.42 -6.14
C ARG A 238 2.70 -18.59 -6.56
N LYS A 239 2.44 -18.87 -7.84
CA LYS A 239 1.09 -19.01 -8.42
C LYS A 239 0.21 -17.77 -8.26
N VAL A 240 0.81 -16.58 -8.24
CA VAL A 240 0.09 -15.29 -8.23
C VAL A 240 -0.04 -14.67 -9.61
N VAL A 241 0.66 -15.24 -10.58
CA VAL A 241 0.46 -15.06 -12.02
C VAL A 241 0.40 -16.44 -12.66
N HIS A 242 -0.52 -16.64 -13.56
CA HIS A 242 -0.71 -17.89 -14.27
C HIS A 242 -0.45 -17.69 -15.76
N LYS A 243 0.17 -18.67 -16.43
CA LYS A 243 0.41 -18.67 -17.86
C LYS A 243 -0.51 -19.68 -18.52
N PHE A 244 -1.22 -19.25 -19.55
CA PHE A 244 -2.12 -20.08 -20.34
C PHE A 244 -1.65 -20.14 -21.79
N ALA A 245 -1.83 -21.29 -22.44
CA ALA A 245 -1.54 -21.45 -23.85
C ALA A 245 -2.65 -20.82 -24.72
N THR A 246 -3.89 -20.88 -24.25
CA THR A 246 -5.07 -20.37 -24.96
C THR A 246 -5.96 -19.51 -24.07
N LEU A 247 -6.84 -18.72 -24.67
CA LEU A 247 -7.87 -17.98 -23.96
C LEU A 247 -8.95 -18.90 -23.37
N GLU A 248 -9.20 -20.02 -24.00
CA GLU A 248 -10.13 -21.06 -23.55
C GLU A 248 -9.68 -21.65 -22.21
N ASP A 249 -8.38 -21.94 -22.06
CA ASP A 249 -7.83 -22.45 -20.80
C ASP A 249 -7.96 -21.42 -19.68
N LEU A 250 -7.71 -20.16 -19.98
CA LEU A 250 -7.90 -19.05 -19.03
C LEU A 250 -9.38 -18.90 -18.65
N ALA A 251 -10.27 -18.89 -19.65
CA ALA A 251 -11.69 -18.75 -19.45
C ALA A 251 -12.26 -19.89 -18.57
N LYS A 252 -11.79 -21.12 -18.81
CA LYS A 252 -12.14 -22.30 -18.00
C LYS A 252 -11.64 -22.17 -16.56
N GLN A 253 -10.37 -21.76 -16.37
CA GLN A 253 -9.78 -21.63 -15.04
C GLN A 253 -10.51 -20.60 -14.16
N TYR A 254 -10.91 -19.48 -14.74
CA TYR A 254 -11.56 -18.36 -14.00
C TYR A 254 -13.06 -18.29 -14.22
N ASN A 255 -13.65 -19.28 -14.90
CA ASN A 255 -15.09 -19.32 -15.22
C ASN A 255 -15.60 -18.05 -15.91
N VAL A 256 -14.85 -17.60 -16.93
CA VAL A 256 -15.16 -16.40 -17.72
C VAL A 256 -16.03 -16.78 -18.91
N PRO A 257 -17.13 -16.06 -19.23
CA PRO A 257 -17.89 -16.27 -20.47
C PRO A 257 -17.02 -16.04 -21.69
N MET A 258 -16.74 -17.11 -22.46
CA MET A 258 -15.76 -17.09 -23.54
C MET A 258 -16.12 -16.12 -24.66
N ASP A 259 -17.39 -16.11 -25.11
CA ASP A 259 -17.86 -15.21 -26.16
C ASP A 259 -17.66 -13.73 -25.78
N ALA A 260 -17.96 -13.41 -24.51
CA ALA A 260 -17.78 -12.06 -23.98
C ALA A 260 -16.29 -11.68 -23.86
N LEU A 261 -15.44 -12.63 -23.46
CA LEU A 261 -14.00 -12.43 -23.39
C LEU A 261 -13.40 -12.18 -24.78
N GLN A 262 -13.77 -13.00 -25.78
CA GLN A 262 -13.35 -12.82 -27.17
C GLN A 262 -13.78 -11.46 -27.72
N ALA A 263 -15.04 -11.08 -27.52
CA ALA A 263 -15.54 -9.77 -27.93
C ALA A 263 -14.88 -8.58 -27.20
N THR A 264 -14.35 -8.82 -26.00
CA THR A 264 -13.61 -7.78 -25.24
C THR A 264 -12.18 -7.59 -25.75
N ILE A 265 -11.55 -8.66 -26.27
CA ILE A 265 -10.15 -8.65 -26.73
C ILE A 265 -10.07 -8.23 -28.21
N ALA A 266 -11.08 -8.52 -29.03
CA ALA A 266 -11.18 -8.12 -30.43
C ALA A 266 -11.25 -6.60 -30.60
#